data_b7a91a84a165df43dcd2d0b308d746ba
#
_entry.id   b7a91a84a165df43dcd2d0b308d746ba
#
_cell.length_a   1.000
_cell.length_b   1.000
_cell.length_c   1.000
_cell.angle_alpha   90.00
_cell.angle_beta   90.00
_cell.angle_gamma   90.00
#
_symmetry.space_group_name_H-M   'P 1'
#
loop_
_entity.id
_entity.type
_entity.pdbx_description
1 polymer ?
#
loop_
_entity_poly.entity_id
_entity_poly.type
_entity_poly.pdbx_seq_one_letter_code
_entity_poly.pdbx_strand_id
1 'polypeptide(L)'
;MSLNYNFIWLLCYLLVLVGLAGYGFHRLSIVYLYWKNRNNKPQPKARFQELPVVTVQLPMFNEKFVVDRLLESVAALDYPQDKLEIQILDDSTDDTTEQCYRKVEELKSRGFDAVCIHRTDRTGFKAGALEAATKVAKGEFLLILDADFVPEPDLLQKTIHFFTDENVGLVQTRWGHINREYNLLTRIQGMYLDGHFAMEQTARNRSGRFFTCLLYTSPSPR
;
A
#
# COMPACT_ATOMS: atom_id res chain seq x y z
N MET A 1 -27.40 44.04 26.50
CA MET A 1 -28.07 43.14 25.53
C MET A 1 -27.63 41.73 25.88
N SER A 2 -28.42 41.00 26.69
CA SER A 2 -28.08 39.62 27.11
C SER A 2 -28.30 38.74 25.90
N LEU A 3 -27.22 38.22 25.31
CA LEU A 3 -27.34 37.15 24.32
C LEU A 3 -28.15 36.00 24.96
N ASN A 4 -29.27 35.68 24.35
CA ASN A 4 -30.17 34.63 24.85
C ASN A 4 -29.42 33.30 24.67
N TYR A 5 -29.05 32.62 25.73
CA TYR A 5 -28.31 31.35 25.72
C TYR A 5 -28.96 30.33 24.77
N ASN A 6 -30.28 30.32 24.68
CA ASN A 6 -31.02 29.46 23.75
C ASN A 6 -30.69 29.74 22.28
N PHE A 7 -30.45 31.02 21.93
CA PHE A 7 -30.06 31.41 20.58
C PHE A 7 -28.66 30.89 20.24
N ILE A 8 -27.71 30.97 21.18
CA ILE A 8 -26.35 30.46 20.99
C ILE A 8 -26.37 28.95 20.76
N TRP A 9 -27.13 28.22 21.58
CA TRP A 9 -27.28 26.76 21.41
C TRP A 9 -27.91 26.39 20.08
N LEU A 10 -28.95 27.11 19.67
CA LEU A 10 -29.58 26.91 18.36
C LEU A 10 -28.61 27.15 17.22
N LEU A 11 -27.81 28.22 17.28
CA LEU A 11 -26.79 28.53 16.27
C LEU A 11 -25.72 27.44 16.20
N CYS A 12 -25.19 26.98 17.34
CA CYS A 12 -24.24 25.87 17.38
C CYS A 12 -24.82 24.60 16.78
N TYR A 13 -26.06 24.28 17.12
CA TYR A 13 -26.77 23.11 16.57
C TYR A 13 -26.91 23.19 15.05
N LEU A 14 -27.31 24.35 14.52
CA LEU A 14 -27.44 24.58 13.08
C LEU A 14 -26.09 24.47 12.36
N LEU A 15 -25.00 25.00 12.96
CA LEU A 15 -23.67 24.89 12.40
C LEU A 15 -23.21 23.42 12.31
N VAL A 16 -23.49 22.61 13.35
CA VAL A 16 -23.21 21.18 13.32
C VAL A 16 -24.01 20.49 12.22
N LEU A 17 -25.30 20.80 12.09
CA LEU A 17 -26.14 20.24 11.03
C LEU A 17 -25.66 20.60 9.63
N VAL A 18 -25.23 21.85 9.40
CA VAL A 18 -24.64 22.28 8.12
C VAL A 18 -23.35 21.52 7.83
N GLY A 19 -22.49 21.35 8.85
CA GLY A 19 -21.28 20.55 8.71
C GLY A 19 -21.57 19.08 8.35
N LEU A 20 -22.54 18.45 9.03
CA LEU A 20 -22.98 17.08 8.73
C LEU A 20 -23.61 16.98 7.33
N ALA A 21 -24.43 17.94 6.95
CA ALA A 21 -25.01 17.98 5.60
C ALA A 21 -23.94 18.13 4.50
N GLY A 22 -22.92 18.97 4.71
CA GLY A 22 -21.77 19.11 3.81
C GLY A 22 -20.97 17.80 3.69
N TYR A 23 -20.74 17.12 4.80
CA TYR A 23 -20.11 15.78 4.80
C TYR A 23 -20.94 14.75 4.06
N GLY A 24 -22.26 14.71 4.32
CA GLY A 24 -23.19 13.83 3.61
C GLY A 24 -23.18 14.07 2.10
N PHE A 25 -23.22 15.35 1.68
CA PHE A 25 -23.11 15.73 0.27
C PHE A 25 -21.77 15.26 -0.36
N HIS A 26 -20.67 15.42 0.37
CA HIS A 26 -19.39 14.91 -0.07
C HIS A 26 -19.43 13.38 -0.30
N ARG A 27 -20.03 12.62 0.60
CA ARG A 27 -20.19 11.16 0.44
C ARG A 27 -21.04 10.81 -0.77
N LEU A 28 -22.15 11.50 -0.97
CA LEU A 28 -23.02 11.30 -2.15
C LEU A 28 -22.25 11.61 -3.45
N SER A 29 -21.41 12.65 -3.47
CA SER A 29 -20.60 12.98 -4.64
C SER A 29 -19.60 11.86 -4.99
N ILE A 30 -19.02 11.16 -3.99
CA ILE A 30 -18.14 10.00 -4.21
C ILE A 30 -18.93 8.83 -4.81
N VAL A 31 -20.14 8.54 -4.28
CA VAL A 31 -21.00 7.50 -4.84
C VAL A 31 -21.37 7.80 -6.29
N TYR A 32 -21.73 9.06 -6.60
CA TYR A 32 -22.01 9.49 -7.96
C TYR A 32 -20.79 9.33 -8.89
N LEU A 33 -19.60 9.75 -8.45
CA LEU A 33 -18.36 9.59 -9.22
C LEU A 33 -18.02 8.11 -9.46
N TYR A 34 -18.22 7.26 -8.46
CA TYR A 34 -18.07 5.83 -8.60
C TYR A 34 -19.01 5.29 -9.66
N TRP A 35 -20.31 5.57 -9.55
CA TRP A 35 -21.30 5.09 -10.50
C TRP A 35 -21.02 5.55 -11.93
N LYS A 36 -20.64 6.81 -12.11
CA LYS A 36 -20.29 7.41 -13.40
C LYS A 36 -19.05 6.75 -14.04
N ASN A 37 -18.03 6.43 -13.22
CA ASN A 37 -16.73 5.98 -13.71
C ASN A 37 -16.45 4.47 -13.48
N ARG A 38 -17.37 3.70 -12.92
CA ARG A 38 -17.15 2.30 -12.53
C ARG A 38 -16.72 1.37 -13.68
N ASN A 39 -17.08 1.71 -14.91
CA ASN A 39 -16.74 0.93 -16.09
C ASN A 39 -15.43 1.38 -16.77
N ASN A 40 -14.90 2.53 -16.36
CA ASN A 40 -13.63 3.05 -16.88
C ASN A 40 -12.46 2.38 -16.14
N LYS A 41 -12.17 1.12 -16.48
CA LYS A 41 -11.06 0.38 -15.89
C LYS A 41 -9.75 0.85 -16.53
N PRO A 42 -8.76 1.28 -15.72
CA PRO A 42 -7.46 1.63 -16.26
C PRO A 42 -6.83 0.39 -16.93
N GLN A 43 -6.18 0.62 -18.06
CA GLN A 43 -5.42 -0.39 -18.79
C GLN A 43 -4.03 0.16 -19.08
N PRO A 44 -2.99 -0.66 -19.05
CA PRO A 44 -1.66 -0.22 -19.45
C PRO A 44 -1.68 0.20 -20.93
N LYS A 45 -0.94 1.26 -21.27
CA LYS A 45 -0.83 1.77 -22.67
C LYS A 45 -0.11 0.79 -23.58
N ALA A 46 0.88 0.08 -23.05
CA ALA A 46 1.66 -0.92 -23.73
C ALA A 46 2.07 -2.04 -22.77
N ARG A 47 2.87 -2.99 -23.24
CA ARG A 47 3.52 -4.00 -22.40
C ARG A 47 5.02 -3.93 -22.61
N PHE A 48 5.78 -4.08 -21.53
CA PHE A 48 7.22 -4.26 -21.64
C PHE A 48 7.51 -5.52 -22.46
N GLN A 49 8.37 -5.40 -23.46
CA GLN A 49 8.85 -6.55 -24.24
C GLN A 49 9.88 -7.35 -23.44
N GLU A 50 10.75 -6.64 -22.73
CA GLU A 50 11.65 -7.17 -21.73
C GLU A 50 11.25 -6.63 -20.37
N LEU A 51 11.01 -7.52 -19.40
CA LEU A 51 10.60 -7.13 -18.06
C LEU A 51 11.73 -6.37 -17.35
N PRO A 52 11.45 -5.22 -16.72
CA PRO A 52 12.44 -4.45 -15.97
C PRO A 52 12.82 -5.14 -14.67
N VAL A 53 13.93 -4.73 -14.08
CA VAL A 53 14.31 -5.16 -12.73
C VAL A 53 13.42 -4.46 -11.69
N VAL A 54 12.88 -5.25 -10.77
CA VAL A 54 12.04 -4.77 -9.66
C VAL A 54 12.73 -5.07 -8.34
N THR A 55 12.84 -4.07 -7.47
CA THR A 55 13.27 -4.25 -6.08
C THR A 55 12.04 -4.32 -5.17
N VAL A 56 11.88 -5.43 -4.47
CA VAL A 56 10.84 -5.60 -3.44
C VAL A 56 11.40 -5.15 -2.11
N GLN A 57 10.82 -4.11 -1.51
CA GLN A 57 11.20 -3.55 -0.21
C GLN A 57 10.21 -3.97 0.86
N LEU A 58 10.72 -4.63 1.91
CA LEU A 58 9.97 -5.23 2.99
C LEU A 58 10.37 -4.60 4.33
N PRO A 59 9.78 -3.46 4.72
CA PRO A 59 10.07 -2.83 6.00
C PRO A 59 9.51 -3.67 7.15
N MET A 60 10.37 -3.98 8.13
CA MET A 60 10.08 -4.85 9.28
C MET A 60 10.41 -4.17 10.60
N PHE A 61 9.58 -4.42 11.62
CA PHE A 61 9.86 -4.01 12.99
C PHE A 61 9.17 -4.92 14.01
N ASN A 62 9.93 -5.82 14.67
CA ASN A 62 9.44 -6.74 15.69
C ASN A 62 8.25 -7.61 15.23
N GLU A 63 8.35 -8.17 14.03
CA GLU A 63 7.28 -8.89 13.36
C GLU A 63 7.63 -10.35 13.03
N LYS A 64 8.33 -11.03 13.94
CA LYS A 64 8.86 -12.40 13.78
C LYS A 64 7.85 -13.44 13.29
N PHE A 65 6.57 -13.28 13.62
CA PHE A 65 5.54 -14.29 13.28
C PHE A 65 5.08 -14.23 11.82
N VAL A 66 5.42 -13.18 11.08
CA VAL A 66 4.96 -12.99 9.71
C VAL A 66 6.09 -13.05 8.67
N VAL A 67 7.35 -12.95 9.10
CA VAL A 67 8.54 -12.95 8.24
C VAL A 67 8.53 -14.13 7.25
N ASP A 68 8.38 -15.35 7.75
CA ASP A 68 8.44 -16.56 6.92
C ASP A 68 7.34 -16.55 5.85
N ARG A 69 6.10 -16.21 6.23
CA ARG A 69 4.96 -16.17 5.33
C ARG A 69 5.13 -15.11 4.24
N LEU A 70 5.58 -13.91 4.62
CA LEU A 70 5.80 -12.84 3.67
C LEU A 70 6.88 -13.22 2.65
N LEU A 71 8.03 -13.69 3.12
CA LEU A 71 9.17 -14.01 2.23
C LEU A 71 8.85 -15.18 1.29
N GLU A 72 8.13 -16.19 1.76
CA GLU A 72 7.66 -17.27 0.88
C GLU A 72 6.67 -16.75 -0.17
N SER A 73 5.76 -15.83 0.19
CA SER A 73 4.83 -15.25 -0.77
C SER A 73 5.52 -14.34 -1.79
N VAL A 74 6.58 -13.63 -1.40
CA VAL A 74 7.42 -12.83 -2.31
C VAL A 74 8.22 -13.74 -3.25
N ALA A 75 8.78 -14.83 -2.73
CA ALA A 75 9.48 -15.83 -3.54
C ALA A 75 8.57 -16.60 -4.52
N ALA A 76 7.26 -16.60 -4.26
CA ALA A 76 6.24 -17.20 -5.12
C ALA A 76 5.69 -16.24 -6.20
N LEU A 77 6.18 -14.99 -6.27
CA LEU A 77 5.78 -14.05 -7.32
C LEU A 77 6.15 -14.60 -8.71
N ASP A 78 5.19 -14.54 -9.63
CA ASP A 78 5.40 -14.89 -11.05
C ASP A 78 6.18 -13.77 -11.75
N TYR A 79 7.49 -13.75 -11.51
CA TYR A 79 8.43 -12.80 -12.10
C TYR A 79 9.80 -13.45 -12.30
N PRO A 80 10.55 -13.13 -13.37
CA PRO A 80 11.88 -13.70 -13.58
C PRO A 80 12.79 -13.44 -12.38
N GLN A 81 13.41 -14.48 -11.87
CA GLN A 81 14.20 -14.44 -10.63
C GLN A 81 15.43 -13.53 -10.75
N ASP A 82 16.02 -13.47 -11.94
CA ASP A 82 17.15 -12.58 -12.28
C ASP A 82 16.74 -11.10 -12.43
N LYS A 83 15.44 -10.82 -12.43
CA LYS A 83 14.86 -9.48 -12.49
C LYS A 83 14.20 -9.05 -11.18
N LEU A 84 14.39 -9.84 -10.10
CA LEU A 84 13.77 -9.61 -8.79
C LEU A 84 14.84 -9.48 -7.72
N GLU A 85 14.99 -8.28 -7.14
CA GLU A 85 15.79 -8.04 -5.94
C GLU A 85 14.87 -7.98 -4.72
N ILE A 86 15.24 -8.63 -3.61
CA ILE A 86 14.48 -8.63 -2.36
C ILE A 86 15.30 -7.92 -1.28
N GLN A 87 14.80 -6.80 -0.77
CA GLN A 87 15.41 -6.04 0.32
C GLN A 87 14.54 -6.12 1.57
N ILE A 88 15.03 -6.79 2.61
CA ILE A 88 14.41 -6.77 3.95
C ILE A 88 14.99 -5.58 4.70
N LEU A 89 14.14 -4.64 5.10
CA LEU A 89 14.52 -3.41 5.79
C LEU A 89 14.21 -3.57 7.26
N ASP A 90 15.19 -4.05 8.03
CA ASP A 90 14.98 -4.45 9.40
C ASP A 90 15.39 -3.35 10.39
N ASP A 91 14.40 -2.84 11.14
CA ASP A 91 14.57 -1.91 12.24
C ASP A 91 14.29 -2.59 13.61
N SER A 92 14.25 -3.94 13.64
CA SER A 92 13.83 -4.70 14.82
C SER A 92 14.87 -4.67 15.94
N THR A 93 14.38 -4.90 17.15
CA THR A 93 15.15 -4.96 18.39
C THR A 93 14.99 -6.29 19.10
N ASP A 94 14.29 -7.25 18.48
CA ASP A 94 14.03 -8.60 18.97
C ASP A 94 14.60 -9.67 18.03
N ASP A 95 14.21 -10.92 18.21
CA ASP A 95 14.65 -12.07 17.41
C ASP A 95 14.28 -12.01 15.93
N THR A 96 13.48 -11.02 15.50
CA THR A 96 13.09 -10.80 14.10
C THR A 96 14.33 -10.63 13.22
N THR A 97 15.34 -9.88 13.72
CA THR A 97 16.61 -9.63 12.99
C THR A 97 17.32 -10.92 12.62
N GLU A 98 17.48 -11.86 13.58
CA GLU A 98 18.13 -13.14 13.33
C GLU A 98 17.35 -13.97 12.31
N GLN A 99 16.02 -13.97 12.43
CA GLN A 99 15.14 -14.65 11.48
C GLN A 99 15.25 -14.08 10.07
N CYS A 100 15.34 -12.76 9.94
CA CYS A 100 15.53 -12.08 8.64
C CYS A 100 16.85 -12.51 7.97
N TYR A 101 17.96 -12.52 8.70
CA TYR A 101 19.23 -12.98 8.16
C TYR A 101 19.19 -14.44 7.73
N ARG A 102 18.63 -15.34 8.56
CA ARG A 102 18.48 -16.75 8.19
C ARG A 102 17.68 -16.94 6.91
N LYS A 103 16.56 -16.20 6.77
CA LYS A 103 15.72 -16.28 5.58
C LYS A 103 16.37 -15.69 4.34
N VAL A 104 17.18 -14.65 4.46
CA VAL A 104 17.98 -14.13 3.35
C VAL A 104 18.95 -15.19 2.84
N GLU A 105 19.65 -15.91 3.72
CA GLU A 105 20.57 -16.96 3.30
C GLU A 105 19.83 -18.16 2.65
N GLU A 106 18.63 -18.48 3.14
CA GLU A 106 17.76 -19.48 2.50
C GLU A 106 17.35 -19.05 1.09
N LEU A 107 16.90 -17.80 0.91
CA LEU A 107 16.52 -17.24 -0.40
C LEU A 107 17.70 -17.22 -1.37
N LYS A 108 18.89 -16.81 -0.91
CA LYS A 108 20.12 -16.86 -1.71
C LYS A 108 20.46 -18.27 -2.17
N SER A 109 20.32 -19.26 -1.29
CA SER A 109 20.55 -20.68 -1.66
C SER A 109 19.59 -21.19 -2.73
N ARG A 110 18.39 -20.59 -2.83
CA ARG A 110 17.40 -20.85 -3.87
C ARG A 110 17.63 -20.02 -5.15
N GLY A 111 18.69 -19.17 -5.17
CA GLY A 111 19.09 -18.35 -6.33
C GLY A 111 18.51 -16.95 -6.36
N PHE A 112 17.80 -16.49 -5.33
CA PHE A 112 17.27 -15.12 -5.27
C PHE A 112 18.36 -14.11 -4.91
N ASP A 113 18.28 -12.92 -5.51
CA ASP A 113 19.07 -11.76 -5.08
C ASP A 113 18.37 -11.12 -3.88
N ALA A 114 18.80 -11.51 -2.67
CA ALA A 114 18.17 -11.08 -1.43
C ALA A 114 19.19 -10.45 -0.47
N VAL A 115 18.80 -9.40 0.25
CA VAL A 115 19.63 -8.72 1.24
C VAL A 115 18.80 -8.27 2.45
N CYS A 116 19.39 -8.38 3.65
CA CYS A 116 18.85 -7.76 4.87
C CYS A 116 19.64 -6.49 5.18
N ILE A 117 18.95 -5.37 5.25
CA ILE A 117 19.51 -4.06 5.60
C ILE A 117 19.00 -3.74 7.02
N HIS A 118 19.82 -4.07 8.01
CA HIS A 118 19.51 -3.78 9.41
C HIS A 118 19.98 -2.38 9.80
N ARG A 119 19.11 -1.63 10.51
CA ARG A 119 19.44 -0.32 11.07
C ARG A 119 19.25 -0.33 12.58
N THR A 120 20.22 0.20 13.30
CA THR A 120 20.11 0.45 14.75
C THR A 120 19.48 1.82 15.05
N ASP A 121 19.63 2.77 14.13
CA ASP A 121 18.99 4.08 14.19
C ASP A 121 17.69 4.07 13.37
N ARG A 122 16.56 4.24 14.07
CA ARG A 122 15.21 4.29 13.47
C ARG A 122 14.78 5.69 13.04
N THR A 123 15.71 6.61 12.83
CA THR A 123 15.38 7.97 12.36
C THR A 123 14.50 7.90 11.11
N GLY A 124 13.35 8.58 11.15
CA GLY A 124 12.36 8.55 10.08
C GLY A 124 11.51 7.26 10.04
N PHE A 125 11.67 6.34 11.00
CA PHE A 125 10.91 5.08 11.07
C PHE A 125 10.90 4.34 9.72
N LYS A 126 9.74 3.82 9.31
CA LYS A 126 9.53 3.14 8.02
C LYS A 126 9.99 4.00 6.83
N ALA A 127 9.68 5.29 6.83
CA ALA A 127 10.07 6.19 5.74
C ALA A 127 11.58 6.32 5.61
N GLY A 128 12.30 6.44 6.74
CA GLY A 128 13.77 6.47 6.75
C GLY A 128 14.40 5.14 6.29
N ALA A 129 13.78 3.99 6.63
CA ALA A 129 14.22 2.69 6.13
C ALA A 129 14.08 2.59 4.60
N LEU A 130 12.92 2.96 4.07
CA LEU A 130 12.66 2.98 2.63
C LEU A 130 13.61 3.95 1.89
N GLU A 131 13.82 5.16 2.43
CA GLU A 131 14.74 6.14 1.84
C GLU A 131 16.17 5.60 1.76
N ALA A 132 16.67 5.01 2.84
CA ALA A 132 18.01 4.43 2.88
C ALA A 132 18.16 3.28 1.87
N ALA A 133 17.18 2.39 1.81
CA ALA A 133 17.19 1.23 0.93
C ALA A 133 17.05 1.60 -0.56
N THR A 134 16.27 2.63 -0.87
CA THR A 134 16.11 3.12 -2.25
C THR A 134 17.44 3.58 -2.86
N LYS A 135 18.37 4.09 -2.04
CA LYS A 135 19.71 4.53 -2.52
C LYS A 135 20.58 3.38 -3.02
N VAL A 136 20.31 2.15 -2.59
CA VAL A 136 21.08 0.95 -2.93
C VAL A 136 20.27 -0.07 -3.73
N ALA A 137 19.00 0.24 -4.05
CA ALA A 137 18.13 -0.60 -4.85
C ALA A 137 18.65 -0.71 -6.29
N LYS A 138 18.65 -1.93 -6.84
CA LYS A 138 19.08 -2.22 -8.22
C LYS A 138 17.93 -2.05 -9.21
N GLY A 139 16.68 -2.21 -8.74
CA GLY A 139 15.49 -2.16 -9.58
C GLY A 139 15.16 -0.76 -10.05
N GLU A 140 14.70 -0.66 -11.28
CA GLU A 140 14.11 0.56 -11.84
C GLU A 140 12.78 0.88 -11.16
N PHE A 141 12.06 -0.16 -10.73
CA PHE A 141 10.78 -0.06 -10.04
C PHE A 141 10.88 -0.65 -8.63
N LEU A 142 10.15 -0.03 -7.71
CA LEU A 142 10.07 -0.46 -6.32
C LEU A 142 8.69 -1.03 -6.01
N LEU A 143 8.63 -2.25 -5.48
CA LEU A 143 7.43 -2.82 -4.88
C LEU A 143 7.58 -2.75 -3.37
N ILE A 144 6.70 -2.03 -2.68
CA ILE A 144 6.73 -1.91 -1.23
C ILE A 144 5.57 -2.74 -0.66
N LEU A 145 5.89 -3.68 0.21
CA LEU A 145 4.91 -4.53 0.91
C LEU A 145 5.11 -4.42 2.41
N ASP A 146 4.01 -4.25 3.15
CA ASP A 146 4.04 -4.34 4.61
C ASP A 146 4.25 -5.79 5.06
N ALA A 147 4.80 -5.98 6.25
CA ALA A 147 5.20 -7.28 6.75
C ALA A 147 4.04 -8.29 6.90
N ASP A 148 2.82 -7.82 7.10
CA ASP A 148 1.61 -8.63 7.22
C ASP A 148 0.93 -8.95 5.86
N PHE A 149 1.47 -8.44 4.74
CA PHE A 149 0.91 -8.68 3.41
C PHE A 149 1.28 -10.06 2.85
N VAL A 150 0.37 -10.58 2.03
CA VAL A 150 0.57 -11.77 1.22
C VAL A 150 0.18 -11.40 -0.21
N PRO A 151 1.16 -11.04 -1.06
CA PRO A 151 0.88 -10.69 -2.44
C PRO A 151 0.38 -11.90 -3.24
N GLU A 152 -0.56 -11.65 -4.15
CA GLU A 152 -0.93 -12.63 -5.17
C GLU A 152 0.26 -12.91 -6.10
N PRO A 153 0.47 -14.16 -6.55
CA PRO A 153 1.62 -14.48 -7.40
C PRO A 153 1.72 -13.63 -8.68
N ASP A 154 0.61 -13.25 -9.27
CA ASP A 154 0.55 -12.46 -10.50
C ASP A 154 0.54 -10.93 -10.28
N LEU A 155 0.82 -10.47 -9.05
CA LEU A 155 0.81 -9.05 -8.68
C LEU A 155 1.66 -8.20 -9.61
N LEU A 156 2.92 -8.58 -9.84
CA LEU A 156 3.83 -7.84 -10.70
C LEU A 156 3.39 -7.89 -12.16
N GLN A 157 2.92 -9.03 -12.66
CA GLN A 157 2.39 -9.16 -14.01
C GLN A 157 1.18 -8.25 -14.27
N LYS A 158 0.36 -8.01 -13.23
CA LYS A 158 -0.81 -7.13 -13.33
C LYS A 158 -0.46 -5.65 -13.22
N THR A 159 0.66 -5.29 -12.63
CA THR A 159 0.97 -3.89 -12.26
C THR A 159 2.10 -3.27 -13.07
N ILE A 160 3.15 -4.01 -13.40
CA ILE A 160 4.38 -3.45 -13.99
C ILE A 160 4.13 -2.75 -15.33
N HIS A 161 3.22 -3.28 -16.14
CA HIS A 161 2.96 -2.74 -17.46
C HIS A 161 2.29 -1.36 -17.48
N PHE A 162 1.73 -0.89 -16.35
CA PHE A 162 1.20 0.47 -16.27
C PHE A 162 2.31 1.53 -16.36
N PHE A 163 3.53 1.19 -15.97
CA PHE A 163 4.68 2.09 -16.04
C PHE A 163 5.27 2.26 -17.46
N THR A 164 4.68 1.63 -18.46
CA THR A 164 4.96 1.99 -19.88
C THR A 164 4.40 3.38 -20.24
N ASP A 165 3.55 3.95 -19.40
CA ASP A 165 3.12 5.34 -19.47
C ASP A 165 4.00 6.18 -18.54
N GLU A 166 4.84 7.06 -19.09
CA GLU A 166 5.73 7.97 -18.36
C GLU A 166 5.01 8.89 -17.36
N ASN A 167 3.70 9.07 -17.52
CA ASN A 167 2.89 9.86 -16.58
C ASN A 167 2.42 9.05 -15.36
N VAL A 168 2.70 7.74 -15.31
CA VAL A 168 2.34 6.88 -14.19
C VAL A 168 3.54 6.75 -13.26
N GLY A 169 3.52 7.50 -12.15
CA GLY A 169 4.55 7.42 -11.12
C GLY A 169 4.26 6.40 -10.01
N LEU A 170 3.01 5.94 -9.88
CA LEU A 170 2.61 5.01 -8.84
C LEU A 170 1.43 4.14 -9.29
N VAL A 171 1.50 2.86 -8.98
CA VAL A 171 0.38 1.91 -9.12
C VAL A 171 0.07 1.32 -7.75
N GLN A 172 -1.15 1.55 -7.27
CA GLN A 172 -1.62 1.00 -6.00
C GLN A 172 -2.61 -0.11 -6.23
N THR A 173 -2.40 -1.25 -5.56
CA THR A 173 -3.32 -2.38 -5.58
C THR A 173 -4.34 -2.29 -4.44
N ARG A 174 -5.41 -3.05 -4.56
CA ARG A 174 -6.43 -3.17 -3.53
C ARG A 174 -5.98 -4.15 -2.45
N TRP A 175 -6.23 -3.80 -1.20
CA TRP A 175 -6.06 -4.70 -0.07
C TRP A 175 -7.28 -5.59 0.13
N GLY A 176 -7.02 -6.81 0.58
CA GLY A 176 -8.04 -7.76 1.03
C GLY A 176 -7.72 -8.29 2.42
N HIS A 177 -8.74 -8.68 3.18
CA HIS A 177 -8.53 -9.38 4.44
C HIS A 177 -8.31 -10.88 4.21
N ILE A 178 -7.18 -11.42 4.68
CA ILE A 178 -6.86 -12.85 4.62
C ILE A 178 -7.88 -13.65 5.47
N ASN A 179 -8.30 -13.11 6.61
CA ASN A 179 -9.17 -13.77 7.58
C ASN A 179 -10.62 -13.25 7.56
N ARG A 180 -11.11 -12.78 6.41
CA ARG A 180 -12.43 -12.15 6.27
C ARG A 180 -13.57 -12.98 6.88
N GLU A 181 -13.54 -14.30 6.67
CA GLU A 181 -14.62 -15.21 7.11
C GLU A 181 -14.41 -15.76 8.54
N TYR A 182 -13.41 -15.28 9.26
CA TYR A 182 -13.08 -15.80 10.59
C TYR A 182 -14.18 -15.53 11.64
N ASN A 183 -14.72 -14.30 11.67
CA ASN A 183 -15.83 -13.91 12.55
C ASN A 183 -16.58 -12.68 12.04
N LEU A 184 -17.64 -12.27 12.76
CA LEU A 184 -18.45 -11.11 12.40
C LEU A 184 -17.62 -9.81 12.33
N LEU A 185 -16.70 -9.61 13.25
CA LEU A 185 -15.87 -8.40 13.31
C LEU A 185 -14.95 -8.30 12.07
N THR A 186 -14.28 -9.39 11.70
CA THR A 186 -13.41 -9.43 10.52
C THR A 186 -14.20 -9.25 9.22
N ARG A 187 -15.44 -9.75 9.15
CA ARG A 187 -16.36 -9.50 8.02
C ARG A 187 -16.73 -8.02 7.92
N ILE A 188 -17.06 -7.37 9.03
CA ILE A 188 -17.36 -5.94 9.07
C ILE A 188 -16.13 -5.12 8.65
N GLN A 189 -14.96 -5.44 9.17
CA GLN A 189 -13.69 -4.80 8.76
C GLN A 189 -13.44 -4.96 7.26
N GLY A 190 -13.67 -6.15 6.71
CA GLY A 190 -13.57 -6.41 5.28
C GLY A 190 -14.55 -5.55 4.46
N MET A 191 -15.79 -5.36 4.92
CA MET A 191 -16.77 -4.48 4.27
C MET A 191 -16.32 -3.01 4.26
N TYR A 192 -15.73 -2.51 5.37
CA TYR A 192 -15.17 -1.16 5.42
C TYR A 192 -14.03 -1.00 4.42
N LEU A 193 -13.13 -1.98 4.35
CA LEU A 193 -12.01 -1.99 3.43
C LEU A 193 -12.49 -2.00 1.97
N ASP A 194 -13.51 -2.81 1.67
CA ASP A 194 -14.16 -2.85 0.36
C ASP A 194 -14.78 -1.49 0.00
N GLY A 195 -15.48 -0.85 0.94
CA GLY A 195 -16.03 0.49 0.74
C GLY A 195 -14.95 1.51 0.39
N HIS A 196 -13.83 1.45 1.09
CA HIS A 196 -12.70 2.35 0.84
C HIS A 196 -12.03 2.08 -0.51
N PHE A 197 -11.59 0.86 -0.77
CA PHE A 197 -10.84 0.53 -2.00
C PHE A 197 -11.74 0.40 -3.24
N ALA A 198 -12.86 -0.30 -3.14
CA ALA A 198 -13.70 -0.56 -4.31
C ALA A 198 -14.54 0.65 -4.71
N MET A 199 -14.97 1.48 -3.76
CA MET A 199 -15.81 2.64 -4.06
C MET A 199 -15.02 3.95 -4.06
N GLU A 200 -14.40 4.31 -2.92
CA GLU A 200 -13.82 5.64 -2.75
C GLU A 200 -12.56 5.83 -3.62
N GLN A 201 -11.60 4.90 -3.54
CA GLN A 201 -10.39 4.99 -4.37
C GLN A 201 -10.70 4.88 -5.86
N THR A 202 -11.59 3.95 -6.24
CA THR A 202 -12.04 3.82 -7.63
C THR A 202 -12.69 5.11 -8.12
N ALA A 203 -13.58 5.72 -7.33
CA ALA A 203 -14.24 6.97 -7.68
C ALA A 203 -13.23 8.10 -7.91
N ARG A 204 -12.27 8.26 -7.00
CA ARG A 204 -11.25 9.32 -7.06
C ARG A 204 -10.27 9.10 -8.21
N ASN A 205 -9.65 7.93 -8.29
CA ASN A 205 -8.67 7.61 -9.32
C ASN A 205 -9.25 7.75 -10.73
N ARG A 206 -10.39 7.09 -11.00
CA ARG A 206 -11.02 7.12 -12.33
C ARG A 206 -11.64 8.45 -12.71
N SER A 207 -11.81 9.38 -11.76
CA SER A 207 -12.19 10.77 -12.02
C SER A 207 -10.99 11.73 -12.19
N GLY A 208 -9.77 11.19 -12.28
CA GLY A 208 -8.54 11.96 -12.47
C GLY A 208 -8.03 12.65 -11.20
N ARG A 209 -8.47 12.22 -10.03
CA ARG A 209 -8.00 12.75 -8.75
C ARG A 209 -6.91 11.85 -8.19
N PHE A 210 -5.77 12.43 -7.87
CA PHE A 210 -4.70 11.71 -7.18
C PHE A 210 -5.12 11.41 -5.74
N PHE A 211 -4.98 10.14 -5.34
CA PHE A 211 -5.26 9.71 -3.99
C PHE A 211 -4.46 8.44 -3.69
N THR A 212 -3.56 8.50 -2.73
CA THR A 212 -2.86 7.33 -2.18
C THR A 212 -3.40 7.01 -0.80
N CYS A 213 -3.58 5.74 -0.50
CA CYS A 213 -3.94 5.26 0.83
C CYS A 213 -2.73 4.63 1.50
N LEU A 214 -2.45 5.05 2.74
CA LEU A 214 -1.65 4.34 3.73
C LEU A 214 -0.15 4.09 3.46
N LEU A 215 0.41 4.50 2.37
CA LEU A 215 1.85 4.68 2.33
C LEU A 215 2.14 6.08 2.88
N TYR A 216 2.76 6.13 4.03
CA TYR A 216 3.05 7.35 4.77
C TYR A 216 3.96 8.34 4.02
N THR A 217 4.46 7.93 2.88
CA THR A 217 5.23 8.78 1.99
C THR A 217 5.07 8.29 0.56
N SER A 218 4.27 8.97 -0.25
CA SER A 218 4.60 8.95 -1.65
C SER A 218 5.81 9.87 -1.83
N PRO A 219 6.93 9.39 -2.39
CA PRO A 219 7.97 10.32 -2.82
C PRO A 219 7.31 11.30 -3.80
N SER A 220 7.48 12.60 -3.51
CA SER A 220 7.13 13.63 -4.49
C SER A 220 7.88 13.31 -5.78
N PRO A 221 7.22 13.30 -6.93
CA PRO A 221 7.93 13.20 -8.19
C PRO A 221 8.96 14.33 -8.25
N ARG A 222 10.21 13.99 -8.47
CA ARG A 222 11.27 14.95 -8.72
C ARG A 222 11.14 15.48 -10.13
#